data_f9fd75a9fc6222481b4b1b37feace5cd
#
_entry.id   f9fd75a9fc6222481b4b1b37feace5cd
#
_cell.length_a   1.000
_cell.length_b   1.000
_cell.length_c   1.000
_cell.angle_alpha   90.00
_cell.angle_beta   90.00
_cell.angle_gamma   90.00
#
_symmetry.space_group_name_H-M   'P 1'
#
loop_
_entity.id
_entity.type
_entity.pdbx_description
1 polymer ?
#
loop_
_entity_poly.entity_id
_entity_poly.type
_entity_poly.pdbx_seq_one_letter_code
_entity_poly.pdbx_strand_id
1 'polypeptide(L)'
;MHILVANDDGYLAPGLLALVDVLRPLGRVTVIAPEQNHSGASNSLTLSRPLTVNKVVGGERDGFLYVNGTPTDCVHIALTGLLDSMPDIVVSGINQGENMGEDVLYSGTVAAAIEGVMFGIPAIAFSQVDKGWQGLDAAAQVARDIVLQQINH
;
A
#
# COMPACT_ATOMS: atom_id res chain seq x y z
N MET A 1 17.35 -1.03 -3.96
CA MET A 1 15.95 -0.99 -4.38
C MET A 1 15.09 -0.26 -3.37
N HIS A 2 14.11 0.49 -3.84
CA HIS A 2 13.19 1.25 -3.00
C HIS A 2 11.75 0.81 -3.32
N ILE A 3 11.03 0.33 -2.29
CA ILE A 3 9.66 -0.16 -2.39
C ILE A 3 8.75 0.82 -1.64
N LEU A 4 7.75 1.36 -2.31
CA LEU A 4 6.69 2.15 -1.68
C LEU A 4 5.51 1.23 -1.40
N VAL A 5 5.09 1.16 -0.14
CA VAL A 5 3.97 0.32 0.30
C VAL A 5 2.81 1.18 0.78
N ALA A 6 1.62 0.88 0.30
CA ALA A 6 0.37 1.50 0.70
C ALA A 6 -0.71 0.44 0.93
N ASN A 7 -1.89 0.82 1.38
CA ASN A 7 -3.04 -0.08 1.51
C ASN A 7 -4.37 0.70 1.54
N ASP A 8 -5.47 -0.01 1.64
CA ASP A 8 -6.82 0.52 1.80
C ASP A 8 -7.30 0.45 3.27
N ASP A 9 -6.90 -0.60 3.98
CA ASP A 9 -7.41 -0.90 5.33
C ASP A 9 -6.87 0.04 6.42
N GLY A 10 -5.86 0.84 6.13
CA GLY A 10 -5.25 1.78 7.06
C GLY A 10 -3.91 1.32 7.63
N TYR A 11 -3.18 2.25 8.24
CA TYR A 11 -1.80 1.98 8.70
C TYR A 11 -1.72 0.99 9.86
N LEU A 12 -2.81 0.79 10.60
CA LEU A 12 -2.88 -0.17 11.72
C LEU A 12 -3.26 -1.58 11.28
N ALA A 13 -3.61 -1.79 10.01
CA ALA A 13 -4.06 -3.08 9.53
C ALA A 13 -2.97 -4.16 9.60
N PRO A 14 -3.30 -5.38 10.07
CA PRO A 14 -2.33 -6.48 10.11
C PRO A 14 -1.77 -6.86 8.75
N GLY A 15 -2.57 -6.75 7.69
CA GLY A 15 -2.14 -7.04 6.33
C GLY A 15 -1.01 -6.15 5.84
N LEU A 16 -1.03 -4.87 6.22
CA LEU A 16 0.03 -3.93 5.89
C LEU A 16 1.33 -4.32 6.60
N LEU A 17 1.26 -4.58 7.90
CA LEU A 17 2.44 -4.94 8.69
C LEU A 17 3.08 -6.23 8.17
N ALA A 18 2.27 -7.25 7.91
CA ALA A 18 2.76 -8.53 7.38
C ALA A 18 3.46 -8.36 6.03
N LEU A 19 2.89 -7.55 5.15
CA LEU A 19 3.49 -7.25 3.85
C LEU A 19 4.82 -6.52 4.00
N VAL A 20 4.87 -5.49 4.83
CA VAL A 20 6.08 -4.71 5.06
C VAL A 20 7.20 -5.58 5.64
N ASP A 21 6.88 -6.45 6.61
CA ASP A 21 7.87 -7.30 7.25
C ASP A 21 8.56 -8.25 6.26
N VAL A 22 7.82 -8.81 5.30
CA VAL A 22 8.41 -9.71 4.30
C VAL A 22 9.15 -8.96 3.18
N LEU A 23 8.85 -7.67 2.96
CA LEU A 23 9.49 -6.86 1.93
C LEU A 23 10.77 -6.17 2.41
N ARG A 24 10.92 -5.92 3.71
CA ARG A 24 12.12 -5.26 4.27
C ARG A 24 13.44 -5.90 3.87
N PRO A 25 13.58 -7.25 3.86
CA PRO A 25 14.82 -7.88 3.40
C PRO A 25 15.16 -7.63 1.93
N LEU A 26 14.18 -7.21 1.11
CA LEU A 26 14.38 -6.98 -0.32
C LEU A 26 14.97 -5.60 -0.64
N GLY A 27 14.87 -4.65 0.28
CA GLY A 27 15.38 -3.31 0.04
C GLY A 27 14.83 -2.28 1.02
N ARG A 28 15.00 -1.00 0.68
CA ARG A 28 14.44 0.10 1.44
C ARG A 28 12.91 0.12 1.26
N VAL A 29 12.17 0.14 2.34
CA VAL A 29 10.71 0.20 2.32
C VAL A 29 10.23 1.51 2.93
N THR A 30 9.43 2.26 2.19
CA THR A 30 8.68 3.41 2.68
C THR A 30 7.21 3.04 2.73
N VAL A 31 6.57 3.27 3.87
CA VAL A 31 5.16 2.96 4.08
C VAL A 31 4.37 4.24 4.22
N ILE A 32 3.30 4.38 3.44
CA ILE A 32 2.34 5.46 3.57
C ILE A 32 0.93 4.91 3.39
N ALA A 33 0.08 5.06 4.38
CA ALA A 33 -1.24 4.45 4.41
C ALA A 33 -2.29 5.43 4.95
N PRO A 34 -3.58 5.17 4.68
CA PRO A 34 -4.65 5.96 5.26
C PRO A 34 -4.66 5.87 6.80
N GLU A 35 -5.05 6.96 7.43
CA GLU A 35 -5.28 6.98 8.87
C GLU A 35 -6.37 6.00 9.29
N GLN A 36 -7.40 5.85 8.46
CA GLN A 36 -8.55 4.99 8.68
C GLN A 36 -8.81 4.09 7.48
N ASN A 37 -9.62 3.04 7.68
CA ASN A 37 -10.08 2.21 6.57
C ASN A 37 -10.93 3.05 5.59
N HIS A 38 -10.58 3.00 4.32
CA HIS A 38 -11.24 3.71 3.23
C HIS A 38 -11.87 2.76 2.19
N SER A 39 -12.36 1.61 2.62
CA SER A 39 -13.00 0.63 1.73
C SER A 39 -14.07 1.31 0.86
N GLY A 40 -13.98 1.11 -0.45
CA GLY A 40 -14.88 1.71 -1.43
C GLY A 40 -14.51 3.13 -1.88
N ALA A 41 -13.36 3.66 -1.46
CA ALA A 41 -12.92 5.01 -1.84
C ALA A 41 -12.50 5.13 -3.32
N SER A 42 -12.22 4.01 -3.99
CA SER A 42 -11.81 3.98 -5.39
C SER A 42 -10.59 4.88 -5.67
N ASN A 43 -10.47 5.42 -6.87
CA ASN A 43 -9.37 6.28 -7.34
C ASN A 43 -9.51 7.75 -6.92
N SER A 44 -10.24 8.05 -5.86
CA SER A 44 -10.52 9.43 -5.52
C SER A 44 -9.32 10.16 -4.93
N LEU A 45 -9.03 11.34 -5.47
CA LEU A 45 -8.13 12.32 -4.86
C LEU A 45 -8.93 13.30 -4.01
N THR A 46 -8.37 13.67 -2.87
CA THR A 46 -8.98 14.67 -1.99
C THR A 46 -8.58 16.06 -2.47
N LEU A 47 -9.55 16.82 -2.99
CA LEU A 47 -9.34 18.17 -3.53
C LEU A 47 -9.96 19.28 -2.67
N SER A 48 -10.78 18.93 -1.69
CA SER A 48 -11.63 19.88 -0.95
C SER A 48 -11.08 20.28 0.41
N ARG A 49 -10.02 19.66 0.89
CA ARG A 49 -9.42 19.92 2.20
C ARG A 49 -7.93 19.64 2.22
N PRO A 50 -7.17 20.27 3.14
CA PRO A 50 -5.76 19.94 3.32
C PRO A 50 -5.59 18.51 3.84
N LEU A 51 -4.51 17.88 3.42
CA LEU A 51 -4.09 16.58 3.91
C LEU A 51 -2.93 16.74 4.89
N THR A 52 -2.98 15.97 5.98
CA THR A 52 -1.94 15.94 7.00
C THR A 52 -1.21 14.61 6.93
N VAL A 53 0.11 14.64 6.90
CA VAL A 53 0.97 13.46 6.96
C VAL A 53 1.59 13.38 8.35
N ASN A 54 1.41 12.24 9.01
CA ASN A 54 1.99 11.96 10.32
C ASN A 54 2.89 10.75 10.25
N LYS A 55 3.79 10.62 11.21
CA LYS A 55 4.73 9.51 11.29
C LYS A 55 4.57 8.77 12.62
N VAL A 56 4.51 7.45 12.55
CA VAL A 56 4.49 6.60 13.75
C VAL A 56 5.88 6.58 14.36
N VAL A 57 5.94 6.77 15.68
CA VAL A 57 7.19 6.72 16.45
C VAL A 57 7.12 5.54 17.41
N GLY A 58 8.07 4.61 17.27
CA GLY A 58 8.20 3.44 18.12
C GLY A 58 7.28 2.27 17.72
N GLY A 59 7.58 1.08 18.24
CA GLY A 59 6.83 -0.13 18.00
C GLY A 59 7.10 -0.76 16.63
N GLU A 60 6.27 -1.74 16.29
CA GLU A 60 6.41 -2.53 15.05
C GLU A 60 6.22 -1.69 13.78
N ARG A 61 5.47 -0.59 13.89
CA ARG A 61 5.16 0.33 12.78
C ARG A 61 6.00 1.61 12.83
N ASP A 62 7.12 1.60 13.54
CA ASP A 62 8.00 2.76 13.60
C ASP A 62 8.39 3.24 12.19
N GLY A 63 8.21 4.52 11.94
CA GLY A 63 8.50 5.13 10.64
C GLY A 63 7.37 5.07 9.62
N PHE A 64 6.27 4.35 9.88
CA PHE A 64 5.10 4.36 9.00
C PHE A 64 4.52 5.77 8.92
N LEU A 65 4.24 6.22 7.70
CA LEU A 65 3.52 7.47 7.45
C LEU A 65 2.03 7.17 7.30
N TYR A 66 1.19 8.02 7.87
CA TYR A 66 -0.26 7.92 7.68
C TYR A 66 -0.86 9.27 7.35
N VAL A 67 -1.91 9.23 6.53
CA VAL A 67 -2.54 10.40 5.94
C VAL A 67 -4.04 10.36 6.19
N ASN A 68 -4.63 11.51 6.49
CA ASN A 68 -6.08 11.66 6.62
C ASN A 68 -6.77 11.73 5.23
N GLY A 69 -6.44 10.80 4.36
CA GLY A 69 -6.90 10.76 2.98
C GLY A 69 -7.10 9.33 2.47
N THR A 70 -7.34 9.23 1.18
CA THR A 70 -7.56 7.97 0.48
C THR A 70 -6.25 7.23 0.22
N PRO A 71 -6.30 5.91 -0.17
CA PRO A 71 -5.11 5.22 -0.65
C PRO A 71 -4.44 5.90 -1.84
N THR A 72 -5.22 6.43 -2.77
CA THR A 72 -4.70 7.22 -3.90
C THR A 72 -3.97 8.49 -3.42
N ASP A 73 -4.55 9.22 -2.46
CA ASP A 73 -3.89 10.39 -1.85
C ASP A 73 -2.52 10.02 -1.27
N CYS A 74 -2.43 8.89 -0.58
CA CYS A 74 -1.19 8.44 0.04
C CYS A 74 -0.07 8.28 -0.98
N VAL A 75 -0.34 7.54 -2.05
CA VAL A 75 0.65 7.31 -3.12
C VAL A 75 0.96 8.61 -3.85
N HIS A 76 -0.06 9.42 -4.15
CA HIS A 76 0.12 10.70 -4.83
C HIS A 76 1.04 11.64 -4.07
N ILE A 77 0.79 11.83 -2.77
CA ILE A 77 1.62 12.68 -1.91
C ILE A 77 3.06 12.15 -1.85
N ALA A 78 3.23 10.84 -1.70
CA ALA A 78 4.55 10.24 -1.65
C ALA A 78 5.36 10.54 -2.92
N LEU A 79 4.74 10.35 -4.08
CA LEU A 79 5.40 10.50 -5.38
C LEU A 79 5.62 11.96 -5.79
N THR A 80 4.79 12.88 -5.30
CA THR A 80 4.87 14.30 -5.69
C THR A 80 5.60 15.20 -4.70
N GLY A 81 5.88 14.74 -3.49
CA GLY A 81 6.46 15.65 -2.51
C GLY A 81 7.24 15.04 -1.34
N LEU A 82 6.94 13.82 -0.92
CA LEU A 82 7.57 13.26 0.29
C LEU A 82 8.85 12.47 0.03
N LEU A 83 8.95 11.80 -1.12
CA LEU A 83 10.10 10.96 -1.42
C LEU A 83 11.21 11.78 -2.09
N ASP A 84 12.46 11.54 -1.68
CA ASP A 84 13.62 12.16 -2.29
C ASP A 84 13.89 11.65 -3.70
N SER A 85 13.48 10.42 -3.97
CA SER A 85 13.61 9.77 -5.27
C SER A 85 12.41 8.86 -5.54
N MET A 86 12.11 8.61 -6.81
CA MET A 86 11.03 7.70 -7.18
C MET A 86 11.34 6.27 -6.73
N PRO A 87 10.36 5.54 -6.20
CA PRO A 87 10.53 4.13 -5.87
C PRO A 87 10.65 3.29 -7.15
N ASP A 88 11.23 2.11 -7.00
CA ASP A 88 11.33 1.14 -8.09
C ASP A 88 10.04 0.38 -8.32
N ILE A 89 9.21 0.26 -7.28
CA ILE A 89 7.92 -0.44 -7.32
C ILE A 89 6.97 0.12 -6.26
N VAL A 90 5.69 0.14 -6.57
CA VAL A 90 4.60 0.39 -5.62
C VAL A 90 3.89 -0.92 -5.31
N VAL A 91 3.75 -1.25 -4.04
CA VAL A 91 3.05 -2.45 -3.58
C VAL A 91 1.92 -2.04 -2.66
N SER A 92 0.69 -2.46 -2.97
CA SER A 92 -0.50 -2.13 -2.19
C SER A 92 -1.11 -3.39 -1.58
N GLY A 93 -1.35 -3.37 -0.29
CA GLY A 93 -2.02 -4.48 0.41
C GLY A 93 -1.43 -4.75 1.80
N ILE A 94 -1.65 -5.93 2.32
CA ILE A 94 -2.56 -6.97 1.83
C ILE A 94 -3.98 -6.61 2.26
N ASN A 95 -4.91 -6.50 1.33
CA ASN A 95 -6.30 -6.18 1.62
C ASN A 95 -7.02 -7.37 2.24
N GLN A 96 -7.83 -7.15 3.25
CA GLN A 96 -8.74 -8.15 3.81
C GLN A 96 -10.00 -8.21 2.95
N GLY A 97 -10.19 -9.30 2.25
CA GLY A 97 -11.26 -9.50 1.30
C GLY A 97 -10.80 -9.40 -0.15
N GLU A 98 -11.50 -10.10 -1.01
CA GLU A 98 -11.19 -10.16 -2.44
C GLU A 98 -11.46 -8.84 -3.16
N ASN A 99 -10.72 -8.62 -4.23
CA ASN A 99 -10.97 -7.60 -5.23
C ASN A 99 -11.02 -8.29 -6.59
N MET A 100 -12.20 -8.76 -7.00
CA MET A 100 -12.40 -9.54 -8.21
C MET A 100 -13.52 -8.95 -9.08
N GLY A 101 -13.38 -9.14 -10.39
CA GLY A 101 -14.38 -8.66 -11.34
C GLY A 101 -14.54 -7.15 -11.30
N GLU A 102 -15.77 -6.68 -11.20
CA GLU A 102 -16.08 -5.25 -11.15
C GLU A 102 -15.59 -4.57 -9.86
N ASP A 103 -15.39 -5.32 -8.77
CA ASP A 103 -14.88 -4.77 -7.50
C ASP A 103 -13.50 -4.14 -7.66
N VAL A 104 -12.71 -4.61 -8.61
CA VAL A 104 -11.40 -4.04 -8.92
C VAL A 104 -11.50 -2.54 -9.23
N LEU A 105 -12.55 -2.11 -9.92
CA LEU A 105 -12.75 -0.71 -10.29
C LEU A 105 -13.03 0.20 -9.09
N TYR A 106 -13.51 -0.37 -7.99
CA TYR A 106 -13.90 0.37 -6.78
C TYR A 106 -12.94 0.14 -5.62
N SER A 107 -11.90 -0.66 -5.83
CA SER A 107 -10.94 -1.01 -4.78
C SER A 107 -9.93 0.09 -4.53
N GLY A 108 -9.82 0.54 -3.28
CA GLY A 108 -8.75 1.45 -2.86
C GLY A 108 -7.37 0.79 -2.89
N THR A 109 -7.31 -0.53 -2.66
CA THR A 109 -6.07 -1.31 -2.78
C THR A 109 -5.53 -1.26 -4.21
N VAL A 110 -6.40 -1.49 -5.18
CA VAL A 110 -6.05 -1.41 -6.60
C VAL A 110 -5.77 0.04 -7.01
N ALA A 111 -6.57 0.99 -6.50
CA ALA A 111 -6.40 2.40 -6.79
C ALA A 111 -5.01 2.94 -6.41
N ALA A 112 -4.48 2.53 -5.27
CA ALA A 112 -3.13 2.89 -4.85
C ALA A 112 -2.07 2.39 -5.84
N ALA A 113 -2.23 1.15 -6.32
CA ALA A 113 -1.33 0.60 -7.34
C ALA A 113 -1.46 1.34 -8.68
N ILE A 114 -2.68 1.65 -9.11
CA ILE A 114 -2.93 2.41 -10.34
C ILE A 114 -2.25 3.79 -10.28
N GLU A 115 -2.31 4.46 -9.15
CA GLU A 115 -1.64 5.76 -8.98
C GLU A 115 -0.13 5.64 -9.23
N GLY A 116 0.51 4.58 -8.74
CA GLY A 116 1.91 4.30 -9.05
C GLY A 116 2.17 4.15 -10.54
N VAL A 117 1.32 3.39 -11.23
CA VAL A 117 1.42 3.18 -12.68
C VAL A 117 1.26 4.49 -13.46
N MET A 118 0.39 5.39 -13.01
CA MET A 118 0.22 6.69 -13.65
C MET A 118 1.48 7.56 -13.59
N PHE A 119 2.37 7.31 -12.64
CA PHE A 119 3.70 7.95 -12.56
C PHE A 119 4.80 7.13 -13.23
N GLY A 120 4.43 6.09 -13.98
CA GLY A 120 5.39 5.25 -14.70
C GLY A 120 6.11 4.21 -13.85
N ILE A 121 5.60 3.92 -12.66
CA ILE A 121 6.23 2.99 -11.71
C ILE A 121 5.49 1.65 -11.75
N PRO A 122 6.19 0.51 -11.88
CA PRO A 122 5.55 -0.79 -11.75
C PRO A 122 4.81 -0.91 -10.43
N ALA A 123 3.63 -1.52 -10.44
CA ALA A 123 2.82 -1.64 -9.23
C ALA A 123 2.09 -2.97 -9.15
N ILE A 124 1.91 -3.47 -7.92
CA ILE A 124 1.18 -4.71 -7.63
C ILE A 124 0.24 -4.47 -6.46
N ALA A 125 -0.98 -4.95 -6.56
CA ALA A 125 -1.96 -4.97 -5.48
C ALA A 125 -2.21 -6.41 -5.02
N PHE A 126 -2.25 -6.61 -3.70
CA PHE A 126 -2.49 -7.92 -3.09
C PHE A 126 -3.76 -7.88 -2.23
N SER A 127 -4.60 -8.89 -2.42
CA SER A 127 -5.83 -9.09 -1.64
C SER A 127 -5.93 -10.53 -1.18
N GLN A 128 -6.34 -10.73 0.07
CA GLN A 128 -6.61 -12.05 0.63
C GLN A 128 -8.12 -12.29 0.59
N VAL A 129 -8.54 -13.42 0.02
CA VAL A 129 -9.97 -13.76 -0.12
C VAL A 129 -10.63 -13.91 1.24
N ASP A 130 -10.01 -14.66 2.14
CA ASP A 130 -10.56 -14.93 3.46
C ASP A 130 -10.47 -13.71 4.38
N LYS A 131 -11.55 -13.39 5.05
CA LYS A 131 -11.59 -12.35 6.08
C LYS A 131 -11.13 -12.92 7.41
N GLY A 132 -10.65 -12.04 8.31
CA GLY A 132 -10.21 -12.42 9.64
C GLY A 132 -8.72 -12.73 9.76
N TRP A 133 -7.95 -12.50 8.69
CA TRP A 133 -6.49 -12.60 8.68
C TRP A 133 -5.94 -14.02 8.88
N GLN A 134 -6.76 -15.06 8.71
CA GLN A 134 -6.27 -16.44 8.71
C GLN A 134 -5.37 -16.65 7.48
N GLY A 135 -4.22 -17.30 7.70
CA GLY A 135 -3.27 -17.57 6.62
C GLY A 135 -2.53 -16.33 6.11
N LEU A 136 -2.56 -15.22 6.86
CA LEU A 136 -1.90 -13.97 6.46
C LEU A 136 -0.40 -14.13 6.22
N ASP A 137 0.28 -14.91 7.06
CA ASP A 137 1.73 -15.14 6.90
C ASP A 137 2.03 -15.85 5.58
N ALA A 138 1.21 -16.82 5.19
CA ALA A 138 1.37 -17.51 3.90
C ALA A 138 1.09 -16.55 2.74
N ALA A 139 0.05 -15.73 2.83
CA ALA A 139 -0.25 -14.72 1.83
C ALA A 139 0.90 -13.71 1.68
N ALA A 140 1.50 -13.28 2.78
CA ALA A 140 2.63 -12.37 2.76
C ALA A 140 3.85 -13.00 2.08
N GLN A 141 4.14 -14.28 2.32
CA GLN A 141 5.23 -14.98 1.64
C GLN A 141 5.01 -15.08 0.13
N VAL A 142 3.79 -15.37 -0.30
CA VAL A 142 3.44 -15.37 -1.73
C VAL A 142 3.64 -13.97 -2.33
N ALA A 143 3.20 -12.93 -1.64
CA ALA A 143 3.39 -11.55 -2.07
C ALA A 143 4.88 -11.21 -2.23
N ARG A 144 5.71 -11.61 -1.26
CA ARG A 144 7.17 -11.43 -1.32
C ARG A 144 7.75 -12.09 -2.56
N ASP A 145 7.37 -13.33 -2.83
CA ASP A 145 7.92 -14.07 -3.96
C ASP A 145 7.54 -13.44 -5.30
N ILE A 146 6.31 -12.95 -5.43
CA ILE A 146 5.84 -12.24 -6.63
C ILE A 146 6.60 -10.92 -6.80
N VAL A 147 6.77 -10.15 -5.75
CA VAL A 147 7.54 -8.89 -5.80
C VAL A 147 8.98 -9.17 -6.21
N LEU A 148 9.60 -10.20 -5.63
CA LEU A 148 10.96 -10.59 -5.96
C LEU A 148 11.11 -10.99 -7.42
N GLN A 149 10.16 -11.71 -7.99
CA GLN A 149 10.15 -12.05 -9.41
C GLN A 149 10.04 -10.80 -10.29
N GLN A 150 9.17 -9.88 -9.93
CA GLN A 150 8.98 -8.63 -10.67
C GLN A 150 10.25 -7.77 -10.68
N ILE A 151 10.97 -7.76 -9.58
CA ILE A 151 12.21 -7.01 -9.44
C ILE A 151 13.34 -7.60 -10.32
N ASN A 152 13.40 -8.92 -10.44
CA ASN A 152 14.46 -9.62 -11.17
C ASN A 152 14.22 -9.66 -12.68
N HIS A 153 13.15 -9.08 -13.15
CA HIS A 153 12.84 -8.90 -14.55
C HIS A 153 13.02 -7.44 -14.96
#